data_f6c4f366ad4c79a21eec9f3faaa5b47d
#
_entry.id   f6c4f366ad4c79a21eec9f3faaa5b47d
#
_cell.length_a   1.000
_cell.length_b   1.000
_cell.length_c   1.000
_cell.angle_alpha   90.00
_cell.angle_beta   90.00
_cell.angle_gamma   90.00
#
_symmetry.space_group_name_H-M   'P 1'
#
loop_
_entity.id
_entity.type
_entity.pdbx_description
1 polymer ?
#
loop_
_entity_poly.entity_id
_entity_poly.type
_entity_poly.pdbx_seq_one_letter_code
_entity_poly.pdbx_strand_id
1 'polypeptide(L)'
;MQILPAVLEKDGKSFTRQIKNLSHYFQTFQVDVSDGKFTKNKTAQIDEITESIYKEKLNIKHLTFDFHLMVYNYREEIEKIKKLSKLVNVGYILIHKATNPSLDYLTSSRNFSSGLVLDIKDKVDDLPKKYNLDLVPIIQIMTVNIGYQGTPFMAKMLEKIDDLKELGYKNKIYLDGGINNQTIPLILNRKYRPDGLGIGSFLTRNENIKQTVSYLKSL
;
A
#
# COMPACT_ATOMS: atom_id res chain seq x y z
N MET A 1 6.07 5.91 -13.19
CA MET A 1 5.30 4.99 -12.33
C MET A 1 6.19 4.56 -11.18
N GLN A 2 5.73 4.67 -9.94
CA GLN A 2 6.51 4.31 -8.75
C GLN A 2 6.38 2.82 -8.46
N ILE A 3 7.48 2.16 -8.11
CA ILE A 3 7.47 0.77 -7.62
C ILE A 3 7.64 0.80 -6.11
N LEU A 4 6.68 0.20 -5.39
CA LEU A 4 6.68 0.09 -3.94
C LEU A 4 6.77 -1.39 -3.55
N PRO A 5 7.87 -1.83 -2.94
CA PRO A 5 7.87 -3.14 -2.30
C PRO A 5 6.76 -3.21 -1.24
N ALA A 6 5.78 -4.10 -1.43
CA ALA A 6 4.72 -4.34 -0.46
C ALA A 6 5.19 -5.42 0.53
N VAL A 7 5.40 -5.00 1.78
CA VAL A 7 5.97 -5.80 2.87
C VAL A 7 4.84 -6.32 3.74
N LEU A 8 4.53 -7.60 3.58
CA LEU A 8 3.50 -8.32 4.32
C LEU A 8 4.18 -9.42 5.14
N GLU A 9 4.69 -9.06 6.31
CA GLU A 9 5.46 -9.94 7.19
C GLU A 9 4.67 -10.27 8.45
N LYS A 10 4.98 -11.43 9.07
CA LYS A 10 4.22 -11.95 10.22
C LYS A 10 4.60 -11.30 11.56
N ASP A 11 5.78 -10.73 11.66
CA ASP A 11 6.33 -10.15 12.88
C ASP A 11 7.35 -9.03 12.58
N GLY A 12 7.68 -8.22 13.59
CA GLY A 12 8.60 -7.10 13.45
C GLY A 12 10.03 -7.50 13.07
N LYS A 13 10.51 -8.68 13.46
CA LYS A 13 11.85 -9.18 13.09
C LYS A 13 11.92 -9.54 11.61
N SER A 14 10.89 -10.19 11.09
CA SER A 14 10.79 -10.49 9.66
C SER A 14 10.67 -9.21 8.85
N PHE A 15 9.92 -8.22 9.34
CA PHE A 15 9.81 -6.90 8.75
C PHE A 15 11.18 -6.21 8.64
N THR A 16 11.92 -6.07 9.76
CA THR A 16 13.23 -5.40 9.75
C THR A 16 14.23 -6.11 8.85
N ARG A 17 14.22 -7.44 8.80
CA ARG A 17 15.04 -8.22 7.87
C ARG A 17 14.70 -7.89 6.41
N GLN A 18 13.41 -7.82 6.06
CA GLN A 18 12.96 -7.53 4.69
C GLN A 18 13.34 -6.10 4.29
N ILE A 19 13.16 -5.12 5.19
CA ILE A 19 13.58 -3.74 4.94
C ILE A 19 15.10 -3.65 4.72
N LYS A 20 15.92 -4.29 5.54
CA LYS A 20 17.37 -4.33 5.33
C LYS A 20 17.75 -4.85 3.95
N ASN A 21 17.10 -5.92 3.49
CA ASN A 21 17.39 -6.53 2.19
C ASN A 21 17.00 -5.63 1.01
N LEU A 22 15.87 -4.91 1.13
CA LEU A 22 15.30 -4.14 0.03
C LEU A 22 15.72 -2.67 0.01
N SER A 23 16.17 -2.10 1.14
CA SER A 23 16.55 -0.69 1.26
C SER A 23 17.77 -0.28 0.40
N HIS A 24 18.56 -1.25 -0.05
CA HIS A 24 19.61 -1.03 -1.04
C HIS A 24 19.09 -0.66 -2.43
N TYR A 25 17.82 -1.00 -2.70
CA TYR A 25 17.20 -0.85 -4.03
C TYR A 25 16.07 0.16 -4.07
N PHE A 26 15.37 0.34 -2.94
CA PHE A 26 14.16 1.16 -2.83
C PHE A 26 14.24 2.09 -1.63
N GLN A 27 13.60 3.24 -1.75
CA GLN A 27 13.50 4.23 -0.67
C GLN A 27 12.08 4.40 -0.14
N THR A 28 11.08 3.93 -0.88
CA THR A 28 9.68 3.94 -0.46
C THR A 28 9.14 2.52 -0.45
N PHE A 29 8.42 2.18 0.61
CA PHE A 29 7.85 0.85 0.86
C PHE A 29 6.38 0.98 1.19
N GLN A 30 5.58 0.00 0.80
CA GLN A 30 4.26 -0.21 1.37
C GLN A 30 4.36 -1.23 2.50
N VAL A 31 3.75 -0.93 3.65
CA VAL A 31 3.68 -1.82 4.81
C VAL A 31 2.24 -2.27 4.99
N ASP A 32 2.01 -3.56 4.81
CA ASP A 32 0.69 -4.17 4.92
C ASP A 32 0.41 -4.58 6.36
N VAL A 33 -0.49 -3.84 7.02
CA VAL A 33 -0.90 -4.08 8.42
C VAL A 33 -2.28 -4.68 8.44
N SER A 34 -2.38 -5.92 8.92
CA SER A 34 -3.65 -6.63 9.08
C SER A 34 -3.82 -7.12 10.51
N ASP A 35 -5.02 -6.87 11.09
CA ASP A 35 -5.37 -7.23 12.47
C ASP A 35 -5.85 -8.68 12.63
N GLY A 36 -6.00 -9.43 11.53
CA GLY A 36 -6.58 -10.78 11.53
C GLY A 36 -8.10 -10.82 11.72
N LYS A 37 -8.76 -9.64 11.79
CA LYS A 37 -10.22 -9.50 11.91
C LYS A 37 -10.82 -8.95 10.61
N PHE A 38 -10.22 -7.90 10.06
CA PHE A 38 -10.62 -7.33 8.77
C PHE A 38 -10.31 -8.31 7.62
N THR A 39 -9.16 -8.97 7.69
CA THR A 39 -8.82 -10.13 6.86
C THR A 39 -8.47 -11.32 7.75
N LYS A 40 -8.46 -12.54 7.20
CA LYS A 40 -8.12 -13.75 7.99
C LYS A 40 -6.64 -13.82 8.38
N ASN A 41 -5.78 -13.13 7.66
CA ASN A 41 -4.35 -13.14 7.90
C ASN A 41 -3.96 -12.00 8.86
N LYS A 42 -3.10 -12.26 9.84
CA LYS A 42 -2.51 -11.26 10.73
C LYS A 42 -1.06 -11.03 10.34
N THR A 43 -0.66 -9.75 10.27
CA THR A 43 0.72 -9.35 9.97
C THR A 43 1.40 -8.71 11.18
N ALA A 44 2.66 -8.31 11.03
CA ALA A 44 3.36 -7.50 12.01
C ALA A 44 2.56 -6.23 12.34
N GLN A 45 2.32 -6.00 13.62
CA GLN A 45 1.58 -4.83 14.10
C GLN A 45 2.52 -3.63 14.24
N ILE A 46 1.99 -2.41 14.19
CA ILE A 46 2.79 -1.18 14.26
C ILE A 46 3.70 -1.13 15.50
N ASP A 47 3.20 -1.62 16.65
CA ASP A 47 3.99 -1.65 17.88
C ASP A 47 5.14 -2.65 17.80
N GLU A 48 4.93 -3.83 17.21
CA GLU A 48 5.97 -4.85 16.97
C GLU A 48 7.06 -4.34 16.00
N ILE A 49 6.63 -3.63 14.94
CA ILE A 49 7.53 -2.98 14.00
C ILE A 49 8.38 -1.93 14.72
N THR A 50 7.74 -1.08 15.52
CA THR A 50 8.41 -0.02 16.28
C THR A 50 9.46 -0.60 17.23
N GLU A 51 9.07 -1.62 18.00
CA GLU A 51 9.96 -2.31 18.94
C GLU A 51 11.17 -2.94 18.22
N SER A 52 10.92 -3.59 17.07
CA SER A 52 11.99 -4.23 16.30
C SER A 52 12.98 -3.22 15.72
N ILE A 53 12.51 -2.06 15.25
CA ILE A 53 13.38 -0.97 14.78
C ILE A 53 14.30 -0.50 15.92
N TYR A 54 13.76 -0.30 17.12
CA TYR A 54 14.54 0.09 18.29
C TYR A 54 15.56 -0.98 18.72
N LYS A 55 15.13 -2.24 18.85
CA LYS A 55 15.99 -3.36 19.27
C LYS A 55 17.16 -3.58 18.33
N GLU A 56 16.90 -3.48 17.03
CA GLU A 56 17.92 -3.69 16.00
C GLU A 56 18.72 -2.42 15.67
N LYS A 57 18.44 -1.29 16.34
CA LYS A 57 19.05 0.04 16.11
C LYS A 57 19.06 0.41 14.62
N LEU A 58 17.94 0.10 13.93
CA LEU A 58 17.85 0.26 12.49
C LEU A 58 17.75 1.74 12.12
N ASN A 59 18.74 2.26 11.39
CA ASN A 59 18.72 3.63 10.89
C ASN A 59 17.99 3.69 9.53
N ILE A 60 16.69 3.91 9.57
CA ILE A 60 15.80 3.95 8.40
C ILE A 60 15.03 5.27 8.29
N LYS A 61 15.47 6.32 8.98
CA LYS A 61 14.84 7.65 8.93
C LYS A 61 14.83 8.26 7.52
N HIS A 62 15.71 7.81 6.65
CA HIS A 62 15.77 8.24 5.25
C HIS A 62 14.78 7.49 4.34
N LEU A 63 14.16 6.40 4.83
CA LEU A 63 13.15 5.63 4.10
C LEU A 63 11.76 6.17 4.36
N THR A 64 10.89 6.08 3.35
CA THR A 64 9.48 6.45 3.42
C THR A 64 8.61 5.20 3.45
N PHE A 65 7.59 5.19 4.30
CA PHE A 65 6.65 4.08 4.44
C PHE A 65 5.22 4.54 4.22
N ASP A 66 4.57 3.90 3.26
CA ASP A 66 3.13 3.97 3.05
C ASP A 66 2.49 2.81 3.82
N PHE A 67 1.51 3.09 4.69
CA PHE A 67 0.87 2.07 5.51
C PHE A 67 -0.48 1.69 4.92
N HIS A 68 -0.62 0.45 4.48
CA HIS A 68 -1.88 -0.11 4.00
C HIS A 68 -2.57 -0.83 5.15
N LEU A 69 -3.65 -0.22 5.66
CA LEU A 69 -4.34 -0.63 6.86
C LEU A 69 -5.54 -1.55 6.56
N MET A 70 -5.32 -2.85 6.65
CA MET A 70 -6.36 -3.88 6.61
C MET A 70 -6.89 -4.16 8.02
N VAL A 71 -7.48 -3.15 8.66
CA VAL A 71 -7.94 -3.17 10.06
C VAL A 71 -9.29 -2.48 10.20
N TYR A 72 -10.11 -2.90 11.17
CA TYR A 72 -11.35 -2.18 11.48
C TYR A 72 -11.11 -0.87 12.22
N ASN A 73 -10.19 -0.86 13.19
CA ASN A 73 -9.89 0.32 14.00
C ASN A 73 -8.69 1.11 13.44
N TYR A 74 -8.83 1.67 12.23
CA TYR A 74 -7.76 2.46 11.60
C TYR A 74 -7.33 3.68 12.43
N ARG A 75 -8.22 4.23 13.27
CA ARG A 75 -7.91 5.40 14.12
C ARG A 75 -6.82 5.09 15.13
N GLU A 76 -6.90 3.94 15.78
CA GLU A 76 -5.88 3.48 16.71
C GLU A 76 -4.54 3.26 16.02
N GLU A 77 -4.54 2.64 14.83
CA GLU A 77 -3.31 2.41 14.06
C GLU A 77 -2.68 3.73 13.60
N ILE A 78 -3.47 4.74 13.22
CA ILE A 78 -2.97 6.08 12.91
C ILE A 78 -2.23 6.69 14.11
N GLU A 79 -2.73 6.55 15.34
CA GLU A 79 -2.03 7.07 16.53
C GLU A 79 -0.71 6.33 16.79
N LYS A 80 -0.65 5.03 16.53
CA LYS A 80 0.61 4.26 16.58
C LYS A 80 1.58 4.72 15.49
N ILE A 81 1.11 4.93 14.26
CA ILE A 81 1.92 5.45 13.15
C ILE A 81 2.47 6.84 13.46
N LYS A 82 1.68 7.73 14.11
CA LYS A 82 2.17 9.05 14.57
C LYS A 82 3.36 8.91 15.53
N LYS A 83 3.35 7.90 16.41
CA LYS A 83 4.50 7.63 17.29
C LYS A 83 5.69 7.10 16.49
N LEU A 84 5.45 6.16 15.57
CA LEU A 84 6.45 5.57 14.70
C LEU A 84 7.11 6.60 13.76
N SER A 85 6.42 7.68 13.37
CA SER A 85 6.94 8.74 12.49
C SER A 85 8.15 9.50 13.06
N LYS A 86 8.45 9.32 14.35
CA LYS A 86 9.71 9.80 14.96
C LYS A 86 10.93 9.04 14.45
N LEU A 87 10.74 7.80 13.98
CA LEU A 87 11.81 6.89 13.54
C LEU A 87 11.89 6.75 12.02
N VAL A 88 10.79 6.99 11.31
CA VAL A 88 10.67 6.78 9.87
C VAL A 88 9.95 7.97 9.22
N ASN A 89 10.08 8.14 7.90
CA ASN A 89 9.18 9.05 7.18
C ASN A 89 7.90 8.28 6.83
N VAL A 90 6.76 8.89 7.08
CA VAL A 90 5.45 8.35 6.70
C VAL A 90 4.98 9.09 5.44
N GLY A 91 4.68 8.33 4.40
CA GLY A 91 4.10 8.84 3.15
C GLY A 91 2.58 8.84 3.22
N TYR A 92 1.97 7.79 2.72
CA TYR A 92 0.51 7.63 2.74
C TYR A 92 0.06 6.66 3.82
N ILE A 93 -1.13 6.95 4.41
CA ILE A 93 -1.89 5.97 5.19
C ILE A 93 -3.12 5.60 4.37
N LEU A 94 -3.17 4.36 3.91
CA LEU A 94 -4.16 3.83 2.99
C LEU A 94 -5.23 3.08 3.79
N ILE A 95 -6.46 3.62 3.79
CA ILE A 95 -7.57 3.16 4.63
C ILE A 95 -8.66 2.57 3.74
N HIS A 96 -9.09 1.34 4.04
CA HIS A 96 -10.15 0.70 3.26
C HIS A 96 -11.47 1.46 3.33
N LYS A 97 -12.10 1.68 2.17
CA LYS A 97 -13.44 2.29 2.05
C LYS A 97 -14.48 1.55 2.91
N ALA A 98 -14.34 0.23 3.03
CA ALA A 98 -15.21 -0.63 3.83
C ALA A 98 -15.26 -0.25 5.32
N THR A 99 -14.22 0.39 5.87
CA THR A 99 -14.20 0.91 7.25
C THR A 99 -14.88 2.27 7.40
N ASN A 100 -15.41 2.80 6.31
CA ASN A 100 -16.18 4.04 6.28
C ASN A 100 -15.43 5.27 6.84
N PRO A 101 -14.18 5.56 6.42
CA PRO A 101 -13.43 6.68 6.97
C PRO A 101 -14.13 8.02 6.69
N SER A 102 -14.06 8.95 7.66
CA SER A 102 -14.49 10.34 7.41
C SER A 102 -13.43 11.09 6.61
N LEU A 103 -13.87 12.13 5.88
CA LEU A 103 -12.99 12.92 5.04
C LEU A 103 -11.88 13.61 5.88
N ASP A 104 -12.19 14.01 7.13
CA ASP A 104 -11.22 14.61 8.04
C ASP A 104 -9.99 13.72 8.28
N TYR A 105 -10.19 12.40 8.33
CA TYR A 105 -9.08 11.46 8.43
C TYR A 105 -8.30 11.29 7.13
N LEU A 106 -8.89 11.62 5.99
CA LEU A 106 -8.24 11.52 4.69
C LEU A 106 -7.45 12.78 4.30
N THR A 107 -7.69 13.91 4.98
CA THR A 107 -7.10 15.21 4.58
C THR A 107 -6.22 15.85 5.64
N SER A 108 -6.28 15.47 6.90
CA SER A 108 -6.00 16.38 8.02
C SER A 108 -4.73 16.17 8.81
N SER A 109 -3.74 15.42 8.34
CA SER A 109 -2.49 15.32 9.09
C SER A 109 -1.38 16.21 8.51
N ARG A 110 -0.70 16.98 9.38
CA ARG A 110 0.44 17.81 9.00
C ARG A 110 1.68 17.00 8.59
N ASN A 111 1.74 15.72 8.94
CA ASN A 111 2.95 14.90 8.80
C ASN A 111 2.85 13.77 7.75
N PHE A 112 1.65 13.47 7.29
CA PHE A 112 1.39 12.44 6.27
C PHE A 112 0.04 12.67 5.61
N SER A 113 -0.17 12.11 4.43
CA SER A 113 -1.44 12.13 3.72
C SER A 113 -2.14 10.78 3.90
N SER A 114 -3.47 10.78 4.00
CA SER A 114 -4.23 9.53 4.01
C SER A 114 -5.07 9.40 2.75
N GLY A 115 -5.22 8.18 2.27
CA GLY A 115 -5.97 7.87 1.06
C GLY A 115 -6.94 6.70 1.25
N LEU A 116 -7.76 6.49 0.23
CA LEU A 116 -8.74 5.41 0.20
C LEU A 116 -8.18 4.16 -0.46
N VAL A 117 -8.56 2.99 0.06
CA VAL A 117 -8.38 1.70 -0.61
C VAL A 117 -9.74 1.21 -1.09
N LEU A 118 -9.83 0.89 -2.37
CA LEU A 118 -10.98 0.27 -2.99
C LEU A 118 -10.76 -1.23 -3.11
N ASP A 119 -11.62 -1.99 -2.46
CA ASP A 119 -11.65 -3.44 -2.58
C ASP A 119 -12.32 -3.88 -3.91
N ILE A 120 -12.22 -5.15 -4.24
CA ILE A 120 -12.81 -5.72 -5.47
C ILE A 120 -14.31 -5.44 -5.58
N LYS A 121 -15.03 -5.39 -4.45
CA LYS A 121 -16.48 -5.15 -4.39
C LYS A 121 -16.89 -3.67 -4.44
N ASP A 122 -15.96 -2.76 -4.22
CA ASP A 122 -16.26 -1.34 -4.18
C ASP A 122 -16.53 -0.80 -5.58
N LYS A 123 -17.58 0.01 -5.70
CA LYS A 123 -17.91 0.73 -6.93
C LYS A 123 -17.33 2.13 -6.87
N VAL A 124 -16.76 2.59 -7.98
CA VAL A 124 -16.18 3.93 -8.11
C VAL A 124 -17.28 4.99 -8.10
N ASP A 125 -18.44 4.74 -8.73
CA ASP A 125 -19.60 5.65 -8.79
C ASP A 125 -20.20 6.01 -7.42
N ASP A 126 -19.88 5.22 -6.39
CA ASP A 126 -20.34 5.51 -5.03
C ASP A 126 -19.46 6.52 -4.28
N LEU A 127 -18.25 6.79 -4.78
CA LEU A 127 -17.29 7.65 -4.10
C LEU A 127 -17.76 9.10 -4.00
N PRO A 128 -18.26 9.76 -5.09
CA PRO A 128 -18.68 11.16 -5.03
C PRO A 128 -19.86 11.41 -4.11
N LYS A 129 -20.65 10.37 -3.80
CA LYS A 129 -21.78 10.47 -2.85
C LYS A 129 -21.33 10.76 -1.42
N LYS A 130 -20.07 10.44 -1.11
CA LYS A 130 -19.53 10.54 0.25
C LYS A 130 -18.26 11.38 0.34
N TYR A 131 -17.43 11.37 -0.68
CA TYR A 131 -16.12 12.00 -0.65
C TYR A 131 -16.01 13.09 -1.70
N ASN A 132 -15.47 14.25 -1.31
CA ASN A 132 -14.94 15.18 -2.29
C ASN A 132 -13.60 14.60 -2.80
N LEU A 133 -13.60 14.07 -4.02
CA LEU A 133 -12.45 13.36 -4.59
C LEU A 133 -11.23 14.28 -4.80
N ASP A 134 -11.42 15.58 -4.98
CA ASP A 134 -10.31 16.53 -5.09
C ASP A 134 -9.48 16.61 -3.80
N LEU A 135 -10.09 16.29 -2.65
CA LEU A 135 -9.44 16.28 -1.35
C LEU A 135 -8.80 14.92 -0.99
N VAL A 136 -9.09 13.86 -1.74
CA VAL A 136 -8.50 12.52 -1.51
C VAL A 136 -7.19 12.43 -2.28
N PRO A 137 -6.03 12.47 -1.61
CA PRO A 137 -4.73 12.62 -2.29
C PRO A 137 -4.28 11.38 -3.06
N ILE A 138 -4.83 10.21 -2.69
CA ILE A 138 -4.49 8.94 -3.32
C ILE A 138 -5.64 7.94 -3.17
N ILE A 139 -5.87 7.17 -4.22
CA ILE A 139 -6.75 5.99 -4.21
C ILE A 139 -5.93 4.76 -4.60
N GLN A 140 -5.90 3.76 -3.73
CA GLN A 140 -5.34 2.44 -4.05
C GLN A 140 -6.45 1.50 -4.45
N ILE A 141 -6.26 0.77 -5.55
CA ILE A 141 -7.18 -0.23 -6.06
C ILE A 141 -6.60 -1.62 -5.80
N MET A 142 -7.34 -2.44 -5.06
CA MET A 142 -6.97 -3.85 -4.86
C MET A 142 -7.29 -4.64 -6.12
N THR A 143 -6.29 -5.38 -6.61
CA THR A 143 -6.40 -6.25 -7.78
C THR A 143 -6.49 -7.74 -7.42
N VAL A 144 -6.63 -8.04 -6.13
CA VAL A 144 -6.80 -9.39 -5.56
C VAL A 144 -7.77 -9.36 -4.39
N ASN A 145 -8.23 -10.53 -3.93
CA ASN A 145 -8.83 -10.66 -2.61
C ASN A 145 -7.77 -10.38 -1.54
N ILE A 146 -8.09 -9.46 -0.62
CA ILE A 146 -7.15 -8.95 0.38
C ILE A 146 -6.77 -9.97 1.46
N GLY A 147 -5.58 -9.77 2.04
CA GLY A 147 -5.12 -10.48 3.23
C GLY A 147 -4.16 -11.66 2.96
N TYR A 148 -3.88 -11.98 1.69
CA TYR A 148 -2.92 -13.03 1.33
C TYR A 148 -2.04 -12.61 0.15
N GLN A 149 -0.74 -12.93 0.25
CA GLN A 149 0.15 -12.82 -0.92
C GLN A 149 -0.07 -14.01 -1.86
N GLY A 150 0.11 -13.77 -3.17
CA GLY A 150 0.03 -14.82 -4.18
C GLY A 150 -1.40 -15.18 -4.63
N THR A 151 -2.41 -14.39 -4.23
CA THR A 151 -3.77 -14.53 -4.77
C THR A 151 -3.84 -14.11 -6.25
N PRO A 152 -4.72 -14.74 -7.06
CA PRO A 152 -4.82 -14.44 -8.48
C PRO A 152 -5.16 -12.96 -8.75
N PHE A 153 -4.45 -12.38 -9.71
CA PHE A 153 -4.70 -11.03 -10.19
C PHE A 153 -6.03 -10.95 -10.95
N MET A 154 -6.81 -9.95 -10.64
CA MET A 154 -8.13 -9.69 -11.24
C MET A 154 -8.04 -8.52 -12.22
N ALA A 155 -7.76 -8.79 -13.50
CA ALA A 155 -7.58 -7.77 -14.54
C ALA A 155 -8.78 -6.83 -14.68
N LYS A 156 -10.00 -7.29 -14.36
CA LYS A 156 -11.22 -6.44 -14.36
C LYS A 156 -11.09 -5.24 -13.41
N MET A 157 -10.29 -5.34 -12.35
CA MET A 157 -10.11 -4.22 -11.40
C MET A 157 -9.39 -3.03 -12.04
N LEU A 158 -8.71 -3.22 -13.17
CA LEU A 158 -8.07 -2.12 -13.91
C LEU A 158 -9.11 -1.15 -14.51
N GLU A 159 -10.36 -1.59 -14.75
CA GLU A 159 -11.43 -0.72 -15.21
C GLU A 159 -11.70 0.43 -14.22
N LYS A 160 -11.49 0.21 -12.93
CA LYS A 160 -11.64 1.27 -11.91
C LYS A 160 -10.69 2.45 -12.10
N ILE A 161 -9.57 2.27 -12.82
CA ILE A 161 -8.69 3.39 -13.17
C ILE A 161 -9.41 4.29 -14.18
N ASP A 162 -10.03 3.68 -15.19
CA ASP A 162 -10.77 4.39 -16.23
C ASP A 162 -11.97 5.12 -15.60
N ASP A 163 -12.75 4.41 -14.76
CA ASP A 163 -13.91 4.97 -14.05
C ASP A 163 -13.50 6.20 -13.19
N LEU A 164 -12.38 6.10 -12.45
CA LEU A 164 -11.87 7.24 -11.66
C LEU A 164 -11.48 8.43 -12.54
N LYS A 165 -10.84 8.17 -13.68
CA LYS A 165 -10.45 9.24 -14.62
C LYS A 165 -11.66 9.87 -15.30
N GLU A 166 -12.69 9.09 -15.60
CA GLU A 166 -13.96 9.57 -16.15
C GLU A 166 -14.74 10.42 -15.14
N LEU A 167 -14.67 10.11 -13.85
CA LEU A 167 -15.16 10.96 -12.77
C LEU A 167 -14.33 12.24 -12.53
N GLY A 168 -13.24 12.44 -13.29
CA GLY A 168 -12.37 13.61 -13.17
C GLY A 168 -11.34 13.53 -12.05
N TYR A 169 -11.09 12.34 -11.46
CA TYR A 169 -10.07 12.17 -10.41
C TYR A 169 -8.66 12.44 -10.97
N LYS A 170 -7.98 13.45 -10.41
CA LYS A 170 -6.68 13.94 -10.89
C LYS A 170 -5.51 13.52 -10.02
N ASN A 171 -5.78 13.09 -8.78
CA ASN A 171 -4.77 12.69 -7.82
C ASN A 171 -4.24 11.27 -8.09
N LYS A 172 -3.38 10.76 -7.22
CA LYS A 172 -2.65 9.51 -7.45
C LYS A 172 -3.55 8.28 -7.40
N ILE A 173 -3.27 7.32 -8.28
CA ILE A 173 -3.89 5.99 -8.31
C ILE A 173 -2.78 4.95 -8.17
N TYR A 174 -2.87 4.12 -7.13
CA TYR A 174 -1.98 2.97 -6.93
C TYR A 174 -2.74 1.68 -7.19
N LEU A 175 -2.02 0.63 -7.58
CA LEU A 175 -2.52 -0.74 -7.65
C LEU A 175 -1.78 -1.61 -6.65
N ASP A 176 -2.49 -2.55 -6.04
CA ASP A 176 -1.92 -3.54 -5.14
C ASP A 176 -2.59 -4.90 -5.31
N GLY A 177 -1.76 -5.94 -5.38
CA GLY A 177 -2.18 -7.33 -5.40
C GLY A 177 -1.88 -8.07 -6.71
N GLY A 178 -1.17 -9.19 -6.61
CA GLY A 178 -0.89 -10.09 -7.74
C GLY A 178 -0.04 -9.51 -8.86
N ILE A 179 0.69 -8.42 -8.58
CA ILE A 179 1.51 -7.71 -9.58
C ILE A 179 2.84 -8.44 -9.78
N ASN A 180 3.11 -8.84 -11.02
CA ASN A 180 4.29 -9.59 -11.42
C ASN A 180 4.59 -9.41 -12.92
N ASN A 181 5.60 -10.10 -13.45
CA ASN A 181 6.00 -10.00 -14.87
C ASN A 181 4.92 -10.41 -15.88
N GLN A 182 3.92 -11.21 -15.47
CA GLN A 182 2.79 -11.60 -16.34
C GLN A 182 1.67 -10.56 -16.32
N THR A 183 1.46 -9.89 -15.18
CA THR A 183 0.35 -8.95 -14.99
C THR A 183 0.72 -7.50 -15.30
N ILE A 184 2.00 -7.12 -15.17
CA ILE A 184 2.51 -5.79 -15.53
C ILE A 184 2.19 -5.41 -16.98
N PRO A 185 2.36 -6.27 -17.99
CA PRO A 185 1.98 -5.92 -19.37
C PRO A 185 0.49 -5.57 -19.52
N LEU A 186 -0.40 -6.24 -18.76
CA LEU A 186 -1.84 -5.92 -18.78
C LEU A 186 -2.11 -4.52 -18.23
N ILE A 187 -1.36 -4.10 -17.19
CA ILE A 187 -1.46 -2.78 -16.59
C ILE A 187 -0.93 -1.71 -17.56
N LEU A 188 0.24 -1.96 -18.17
CA LEU A 188 0.88 -1.01 -19.06
C LEU A 188 0.14 -0.78 -20.39
N ASN A 189 -0.68 -1.74 -20.81
CA ASN A 189 -1.50 -1.65 -22.01
C ASN A 189 -2.82 -0.89 -21.80
N ARG A 190 -3.12 -0.41 -20.58
CA ARG A 190 -4.31 0.41 -20.32
C ARG A 190 -4.14 1.82 -20.85
N LYS A 191 -5.26 2.45 -21.23
CA LYS A 191 -5.31 3.88 -21.65
C LYS A 191 -4.77 4.79 -20.56
N TYR A 192 -5.19 4.56 -19.34
CA TYR A 192 -4.70 5.26 -18.15
C TYR A 192 -3.83 4.32 -17.31
N ARG A 193 -2.67 4.80 -16.92
CA ARG A 193 -1.72 4.04 -16.11
C ARG A 193 -1.81 4.49 -14.66
N PRO A 194 -1.59 3.57 -13.71
CA PRO A 194 -1.46 3.95 -12.29
C PRO A 194 -0.18 4.76 -12.05
N ASP A 195 -0.17 5.53 -10.98
CA ASP A 195 1.01 6.28 -10.54
C ASP A 195 2.00 5.39 -9.76
N GLY A 196 1.51 4.31 -9.14
CA GLY A 196 2.33 3.37 -8.37
C GLY A 196 1.80 1.94 -8.36
N LEU A 197 2.73 1.00 -8.12
CA LEU A 197 2.48 -0.43 -8.01
C LEU A 197 3.03 -0.96 -6.69
N GLY A 198 2.16 -1.50 -5.83
CA GLY A 198 2.51 -2.30 -4.66
C GLY A 198 2.89 -3.72 -5.10
N ILE A 199 4.16 -4.09 -4.97
CA ILE A 199 4.67 -5.38 -5.42
C ILE A 199 5.13 -6.21 -4.23
N GLY A 200 4.34 -7.24 -3.90
CA GLY A 200 4.60 -8.16 -2.79
C GLY A 200 5.47 -9.34 -3.19
N SER A 201 4.89 -10.53 -3.29
CA SER A 201 5.60 -11.81 -3.43
C SER A 201 6.56 -11.89 -4.62
N PHE A 202 6.25 -11.24 -5.73
CA PHE A 202 7.13 -11.21 -6.90
C PHE A 202 8.51 -10.60 -6.60
N LEU A 203 8.56 -9.67 -5.64
CA LEU A 203 9.80 -9.03 -5.19
C LEU A 203 10.34 -9.67 -3.91
N THR A 204 9.47 -9.92 -2.91
CA THR A 204 9.88 -10.32 -1.56
C THR A 204 10.22 -11.82 -1.43
N ARG A 205 9.74 -12.66 -2.36
CA ARG A 205 9.97 -14.13 -2.36
C ARG A 205 10.81 -14.62 -3.53
N ASN A 206 11.41 -13.71 -4.30
CA ASN A 206 12.22 -14.08 -5.44
C ASN A 206 13.67 -14.34 -5.01
N GLU A 207 14.22 -15.49 -5.40
CA GLU A 207 15.60 -15.86 -5.12
C GLU A 207 16.59 -14.95 -5.86
N ASN A 208 16.23 -14.46 -7.06
CA ASN A 208 17.05 -13.53 -7.84
C ASN A 208 16.51 -12.09 -7.77
N ILE A 209 16.60 -11.50 -6.58
CA ILE A 209 16.11 -10.15 -6.31
C ILE A 209 16.71 -9.09 -7.24
N LYS A 210 18.02 -9.22 -7.58
CA LYS A 210 18.71 -8.25 -8.46
C LYS A 210 18.10 -8.21 -9.85
N GLN A 211 17.80 -9.37 -10.43
CA GLN A 211 17.17 -9.45 -11.74
C GLN A 211 15.76 -8.88 -11.73
N THR A 212 14.98 -9.21 -10.69
CA THR A 212 13.62 -8.66 -10.53
C THR A 212 13.65 -7.14 -10.37
N VAL A 213 14.55 -6.60 -9.57
CA VAL A 213 14.73 -5.16 -9.42
C VAL A 213 15.14 -4.50 -10.73
N SER A 214 16.08 -5.10 -11.49
CA SER A 214 16.48 -4.58 -12.80
C SER A 214 15.30 -4.51 -13.77
N TYR A 215 14.50 -5.58 -13.82
CA TYR A 215 13.27 -5.61 -14.62
C TYR A 215 12.29 -4.50 -14.21
N LEU A 216 12.01 -4.37 -12.91
CA LEU A 216 11.06 -3.37 -12.41
C LEU A 216 11.53 -1.93 -12.62
N LYS A 217 12.83 -1.69 -12.60
CA LYS A 217 13.41 -0.35 -12.89
C LYS A 217 13.45 -0.01 -14.38
N SER A 218 13.25 -0.99 -15.26
CA SER A 218 13.18 -0.77 -16.71
C SER A 218 11.76 -0.42 -17.22
N LEU A 219 10.74 -0.45 -16.35
CA LEU A 219 9.35 -0.09 -16.63
C LEU A 219 9.14 1.44 -16.63
#